data_6a0cc65ef34054e5bd3f4999d8ddf9e3
#
_entry.id   6a0cc65ef34054e5bd3f4999d8ddf9e3
#
_cell.length_a   1.000
_cell.length_b   1.000
_cell.length_c   1.000
_cell.angle_alpha   90.00
_cell.angle_beta   90.00
_cell.angle_gamma   90.00
#
_symmetry.space_group_name_H-M   'P 1'
#
loop_
_entity.id
_entity.type
_entity.pdbx_description
1 polymer ?
#
loop_
_entity_poly.entity_id
_entity_poly.type
_entity_poly.pdbx_seq_one_letter_code
_entity_poly.pdbx_strand_id
1 'polypeptide(L)'
;MSVELIREYWAYHHWANRRLFDVVTALGEPAAGREVGKQFSEPTPRAMLVHMYGADRFWLETWQGRPPAVVRGDPTYGLDIRTLDDLRRRWDALEAEQRGYLTDLVEIDLWKPVDGATPEGKIFSRPLGMLLLHVPTHAAHHRSELCTMLTMVKVGS
;
A
#
# COMPACT_ATOMS: atom_id res chain seq x y z
N MET A 1 21.55 9.05 -1.86
CA MET A 1 20.41 8.34 -1.28
C MET A 1 21.00 7.37 -0.27
N SER A 2 20.54 7.38 0.98
CA SER A 2 21.05 6.46 2.01
C SER A 2 20.01 5.43 2.40
N VAL A 3 20.47 4.25 2.81
CA VAL A 3 19.60 3.16 3.29
C VAL A 3 18.89 3.59 4.57
N GLU A 4 19.56 4.32 5.47
CA GLU A 4 18.97 4.84 6.70
C GLU A 4 17.77 5.76 6.39
N LEU A 5 17.92 6.70 5.44
CA LEU A 5 16.84 7.58 5.04
C LEU A 5 15.63 6.80 4.49
N ILE A 6 15.90 5.76 3.69
CA ILE A 6 14.85 4.86 3.18
C ILE A 6 14.14 4.17 4.34
N ARG A 7 14.89 3.62 5.30
CA ARG A 7 14.31 2.94 6.48
C ARG A 7 13.45 3.86 7.34
N GLU A 8 13.91 5.08 7.60
CA GLU A 8 13.12 6.09 8.33
C GLU A 8 11.84 6.48 7.58
N TYR A 9 11.93 6.65 6.25
CA TYR A 9 10.75 6.98 5.45
C TYR A 9 9.73 5.84 5.44
N TRP A 10 10.19 4.58 5.41
CA TRP A 10 9.33 3.41 5.51
C TRP A 10 8.77 3.21 6.91
N ALA A 11 9.51 3.53 7.95
CA ALA A 11 8.98 3.54 9.33
C ALA A 11 7.81 4.53 9.46
N TYR A 12 7.94 5.73 8.88
CA TYR A 12 6.83 6.69 8.78
C TYR A 12 5.66 6.14 7.96
N HIS A 13 5.92 5.51 6.80
CA HIS A 13 4.89 4.91 5.95
C HIS A 13 4.06 3.87 6.72
N HIS A 14 4.71 2.94 7.39
CA HIS A 14 4.03 1.93 8.20
C HIS A 14 3.22 2.55 9.35
N TRP A 15 3.80 3.50 10.07
CA TRP A 15 3.11 4.22 11.14
C TRP A 15 1.86 4.95 10.62
N ALA A 16 1.99 5.69 9.54
CA ALA A 16 0.88 6.47 8.97
C ALA A 16 -0.26 5.58 8.47
N ASN A 17 0.06 4.46 7.82
CA ASN A 17 -0.93 3.48 7.38
C ASN A 17 -1.67 2.87 8.57
N ARG A 18 -0.96 2.46 9.63
CA ARG A 18 -1.56 1.92 10.85
C ARG A 18 -2.50 2.92 11.52
N ARG A 19 -2.09 4.18 11.65
CA ARG A 19 -2.93 5.23 12.24
C ARG A 19 -4.25 5.42 11.51
N LEU A 20 -4.23 5.47 10.18
CA LEU A 20 -5.46 5.57 9.40
C LEU A 20 -6.30 4.30 9.45
N PHE A 21 -5.67 3.15 9.42
CA PHE A 21 -6.36 1.88 9.58
C PHE A 21 -7.12 1.82 10.91
N ASP A 22 -6.48 2.26 12.02
CA ASP A 22 -7.11 2.29 13.34
C ASP A 22 -8.33 3.22 13.36
N VAL A 23 -8.27 4.38 12.68
CA VAL A 23 -9.41 5.30 12.55
C VAL A 23 -10.55 4.64 11.79
N VAL A 24 -10.27 3.96 10.67
CA VAL A 24 -11.31 3.24 9.90
C VAL A 24 -11.93 2.12 10.74
N THR A 25 -11.11 1.36 11.46
CA THR A 25 -11.58 0.29 12.34
C THR A 25 -12.50 0.82 13.45
N ALA A 26 -12.14 1.96 14.04
CA ALA A 26 -12.96 2.60 15.08
C ALA A 26 -14.33 3.07 14.58
N LEU A 27 -14.47 3.35 13.27
CA LEU A 27 -15.75 3.68 12.65
C LEU A 27 -16.62 2.44 12.37
N GLY A 28 -16.01 1.28 12.32
CA GLY A 28 -16.66 -0.01 12.11
C GLY A 28 -16.91 -0.37 10.63
N GLU A 29 -17.24 -1.63 10.40
CA GLU A 29 -17.46 -2.21 9.05
C GLU A 29 -18.53 -1.49 8.22
N PRO A 30 -19.70 -1.10 8.78
CA PRO A 30 -20.71 -0.39 8.00
C PRO A 30 -20.23 0.94 7.45
N ALA A 31 -19.47 1.71 8.23
CA ALA A 31 -18.90 2.98 7.82
C ALA A 31 -17.74 2.79 6.83
N ALA A 32 -16.89 1.79 7.08
CA ALA A 32 -15.78 1.45 6.19
C ALA A 32 -16.23 1.00 4.79
N GLY A 33 -17.40 0.37 4.69
CA GLY A 33 -18.00 -0.10 3.44
C GLY A 33 -18.93 0.90 2.76
N ARG A 34 -19.13 2.10 3.32
CA ARG A 34 -20.02 3.13 2.75
C ARG A 34 -19.39 3.77 1.52
N GLU A 35 -20.13 3.84 0.43
CA GLU A 35 -19.72 4.63 -0.74
C GLU A 35 -19.73 6.12 -0.41
N VAL A 36 -18.65 6.81 -0.72
CA VAL A 36 -18.44 8.22 -0.40
C VAL A 36 -18.53 9.11 -1.64
N GLY A 37 -18.18 8.57 -2.81
CA GLY A 37 -18.27 9.30 -4.07
C GLY A 37 -17.32 8.75 -5.13
N LYS A 38 -17.57 9.17 -6.37
CA LYS A 38 -16.79 8.72 -7.55
C LYS A 38 -15.55 9.57 -7.83
N GLN A 39 -15.32 10.62 -7.06
CA GLN A 39 -14.18 11.53 -7.21
C GLN A 39 -12.89 10.96 -6.61
N PHE A 40 -12.96 9.87 -5.87
CA PHE A 40 -11.81 9.21 -5.23
C PHE A 40 -11.32 8.02 -6.08
N SER A 41 -10.09 7.61 -5.87
CA SER A 41 -9.51 6.44 -6.54
C SER A 41 -10.28 5.15 -6.25
N GLU A 42 -10.87 5.05 -5.05
CA GLU A 42 -11.71 3.93 -4.62
C GLU A 42 -13.01 4.45 -3.99
N PRO A 43 -14.13 3.72 -4.11
CA PRO A 43 -15.44 4.25 -3.71
C PRO A 43 -15.68 4.25 -2.19
N THR A 44 -14.97 3.41 -1.42
CA THR A 44 -15.18 3.26 0.03
C THR A 44 -13.87 3.32 0.81
N PRO A 45 -13.89 3.71 2.11
CA PRO A 45 -12.69 3.66 2.95
C PRO A 45 -12.01 2.29 2.99
N ARG A 46 -12.78 1.20 3.07
CA ARG A 46 -12.23 -0.17 3.05
C ARG A 46 -11.57 -0.49 1.71
N ALA A 47 -12.20 -0.15 0.58
CA ALA A 47 -11.62 -0.37 -0.74
C ALA A 47 -10.32 0.41 -0.92
N MET A 48 -10.23 1.64 -0.39
CA MET A 48 -9.01 2.43 -0.40
C MET A 48 -7.89 1.75 0.40
N LEU A 49 -8.17 1.21 1.59
CA LEU A 49 -7.19 0.45 2.36
C LEU A 49 -6.74 -0.82 1.61
N VAL A 50 -7.68 -1.54 0.98
CA VAL A 50 -7.36 -2.73 0.16
C VAL A 50 -6.47 -2.35 -1.02
N HIS A 51 -6.75 -1.24 -1.71
CA HIS A 51 -5.92 -0.73 -2.79
C HIS A 51 -4.49 -0.43 -2.33
N MET A 52 -4.34 0.24 -1.19
CA MET A 52 -3.01 0.54 -0.62
C MET A 52 -2.25 -0.73 -0.24
N TYR A 53 -2.92 -1.71 0.38
CA TYR A 53 -2.34 -3.02 0.66
C TYR A 53 -1.87 -3.73 -0.62
N GLY A 54 -2.72 -3.75 -1.64
CA GLY A 54 -2.40 -4.37 -2.93
C GLY A 54 -1.19 -3.75 -3.60
N ALA A 55 -1.07 -2.41 -3.54
CA ALA A 55 0.10 -1.69 -4.05
C ALA A 55 1.39 -2.05 -3.28
N ASP A 56 1.33 -2.07 -1.96
CA ASP A 56 2.47 -2.46 -1.11
C ASP A 56 2.92 -3.89 -1.41
N ARG A 57 1.99 -4.82 -1.59
CA ARG A 57 2.28 -6.22 -1.95
C ARG A 57 2.91 -6.35 -3.33
N PHE A 58 2.30 -5.70 -4.34
CA PHE A 58 2.80 -5.69 -5.71
C PHE A 58 4.27 -5.25 -5.78
N TRP A 59 4.59 -4.16 -5.10
CA TRP A 59 5.94 -3.62 -5.15
C TRP A 59 6.94 -4.49 -4.41
N LEU A 60 6.59 -5.03 -3.25
CA LEU A 60 7.48 -5.96 -2.54
C LEU A 60 7.83 -7.18 -3.42
N GLU A 61 6.85 -7.78 -4.07
CA GLU A 61 7.09 -8.92 -4.98
C GLU A 61 7.98 -8.52 -6.17
N THR A 62 7.73 -7.34 -6.72
CA THR A 62 8.55 -6.80 -7.82
C THR A 62 10.01 -6.65 -7.41
N TRP A 63 10.29 -6.07 -6.22
CA TRP A 63 11.66 -5.89 -5.74
C TRP A 63 12.36 -7.22 -5.42
N GLN A 64 11.61 -8.21 -5.00
CA GLN A 64 12.14 -9.55 -4.72
C GLN A 64 12.37 -10.39 -5.99
N GLY A 65 12.16 -9.80 -7.16
CA GLY A 65 12.29 -10.51 -8.44
C GLY A 65 11.25 -11.59 -8.66
N ARG A 66 10.20 -11.61 -7.85
CA ARG A 66 9.01 -12.41 -8.11
C ARG A 66 8.15 -11.61 -9.09
N PRO A 67 7.97 -12.07 -10.34
CA PRO A 67 7.10 -11.37 -11.25
C PRO A 67 5.72 -11.34 -10.60
N PRO A 68 5.15 -10.14 -10.36
CA PRO A 68 3.80 -10.09 -9.85
C PRO A 68 2.94 -10.87 -10.85
N ALA A 69 2.20 -11.84 -10.34
CA ALA A 69 1.15 -12.48 -11.11
C ALA A 69 0.09 -11.40 -11.34
N VAL A 70 0.37 -10.48 -12.28
CA VAL A 70 -0.54 -9.40 -12.65
C VAL A 70 -1.64 -10.00 -13.51
N VAL A 71 -2.37 -10.89 -12.91
CA VAL A 71 -3.67 -11.25 -13.40
C VAL A 71 -4.63 -10.26 -12.74
N ARG A 72 -5.25 -9.40 -13.52
CA ARG A 72 -6.37 -8.62 -13.03
C ARG A 72 -7.33 -9.55 -12.30
N GLY A 73 -7.58 -9.27 -11.02
CA GLY A 73 -8.43 -10.10 -10.18
C GLY A 73 -7.69 -11.10 -9.30
N ASP A 74 -6.35 -11.06 -9.26
CA ASP A 74 -5.59 -11.94 -8.37
C ASP A 74 -5.89 -11.60 -6.90
N PRO A 75 -6.41 -12.58 -6.11
CA PRO A 75 -6.68 -12.42 -4.67
C PRO A 75 -5.45 -11.99 -3.86
N THR A 76 -4.24 -12.30 -4.33
CA THR A 76 -2.96 -11.91 -3.69
C THR A 76 -2.91 -10.41 -3.39
N TYR A 77 -3.55 -9.58 -4.23
CA TYR A 77 -3.58 -8.13 -4.05
C TYR A 77 -4.82 -7.63 -3.28
N GLY A 78 -5.52 -8.52 -2.60
CA GLY A 78 -6.58 -8.16 -1.66
C GLY A 78 -7.98 -8.09 -2.25
N LEU A 79 -8.19 -8.45 -3.51
CA LEU A 79 -9.51 -8.38 -4.16
C LEU A 79 -10.57 -9.31 -3.54
N ASP A 80 -10.15 -10.33 -2.81
CA ASP A 80 -11.00 -11.24 -2.04
C ASP A 80 -11.26 -10.78 -0.60
N ILE A 81 -10.58 -9.73 -0.13
CA ILE A 81 -10.73 -9.21 1.24
C ILE A 81 -12.09 -8.54 1.41
N ARG A 82 -12.84 -8.98 2.41
CA ARG A 82 -14.19 -8.47 2.70
C ARG A 82 -14.34 -7.81 4.05
N THR A 83 -13.40 -8.02 4.97
CA THR A 83 -13.43 -7.49 6.33
C THR A 83 -12.16 -6.75 6.69
N LEU A 84 -12.27 -5.79 7.62
CA LEU A 84 -11.12 -5.07 8.16
C LEU A 84 -10.17 -6.00 8.92
N ASP A 85 -10.71 -7.00 9.62
CA ASP A 85 -9.88 -7.95 10.38
C ASP A 85 -9.00 -8.81 9.45
N ASP A 86 -9.54 -9.30 8.32
CA ASP A 86 -8.74 -10.05 7.34
C ASP A 86 -7.68 -9.15 6.70
N LEU A 87 -8.06 -7.93 6.35
CA LEU A 87 -7.12 -6.95 5.80
C LEU A 87 -5.99 -6.63 6.80
N ARG A 88 -6.33 -6.39 8.08
CA ARG A 88 -5.33 -6.10 9.11
C ARG A 88 -4.33 -7.24 9.25
N ARG A 89 -4.81 -8.46 9.38
CA ARG A 89 -3.96 -9.64 9.51
C ARG A 89 -2.99 -9.80 8.33
N ARG A 90 -3.50 -9.63 7.10
CA ARG A 90 -2.67 -9.73 5.89
C ARG A 90 -1.66 -8.58 5.79
N TRP A 91 -2.08 -7.37 6.15
CA TRP A 91 -1.18 -6.21 6.08
C TRP A 91 -0.08 -6.26 7.15
N ASP A 92 -0.41 -6.73 8.35
CA ASP A 92 0.60 -6.94 9.41
C ASP A 92 1.66 -7.96 8.96
N ALA A 93 1.26 -9.04 8.30
CA ALA A 93 2.19 -10.02 7.73
C ALA A 93 3.05 -9.39 6.61
N LEU A 94 2.43 -8.61 5.71
CA LEU A 94 3.14 -7.91 4.65
C LEU A 94 4.14 -6.89 5.20
N GLU A 95 3.77 -6.13 6.23
CA GLU A 95 4.67 -5.18 6.88
C GLU A 95 5.89 -5.88 7.48
N ALA A 96 5.70 -7.06 8.10
CA ALA A 96 6.82 -7.86 8.62
C ALA A 96 7.77 -8.29 7.49
N GLU A 97 7.25 -8.73 6.34
CA GLU A 97 8.07 -9.06 5.17
C GLU A 97 8.83 -7.82 4.63
N GLN A 98 8.15 -6.67 4.54
CA GLN A 98 8.76 -5.41 4.10
C GLN A 98 9.89 -4.97 5.04
N ARG A 99 9.68 -5.05 6.36
CA ARG A 99 10.71 -4.73 7.36
C ARG A 99 11.93 -5.64 7.24
N GLY A 100 11.73 -6.93 7.04
CA GLY A 100 12.82 -7.89 6.78
C GLY A 100 13.61 -7.50 5.54
N TYR A 101 12.93 -7.26 4.42
CA TYR A 101 13.56 -6.83 3.17
C TYR A 101 14.40 -5.55 3.34
N LEU A 102 13.84 -4.53 4.02
CA LEU A 102 14.54 -3.26 4.24
C LEU A 102 15.74 -3.38 5.18
N THR A 103 15.70 -4.32 6.14
CA THR A 103 16.80 -4.57 7.07
C THR A 103 18.03 -5.14 6.36
N ASP A 104 17.81 -5.97 5.33
CA ASP A 104 18.89 -6.64 4.61
C ASP A 104 19.53 -5.75 3.53
N LEU A 105 18.95 -4.59 3.19
CA LEU A 105 19.46 -3.67 2.17
C LEU A 105 20.79 -3.04 2.59
N VAL A 106 21.68 -2.90 1.62
CA VAL A 106 22.89 -2.09 1.70
C VAL A 106 22.91 -1.01 0.62
N GLU A 107 23.78 0.01 0.75
CA GLU A 107 23.79 1.20 -0.13
C GLU A 107 23.85 0.87 -1.62
N ILE A 108 24.61 -0.15 -2.01
CA ILE A 108 24.77 -0.53 -3.42
C ILE A 108 23.47 -1.10 -4.01
N ASP A 109 22.59 -1.68 -3.18
CA ASP A 109 21.34 -2.25 -3.65
C ASP A 109 20.39 -1.19 -4.19
N LEU A 110 20.46 0.03 -3.64
CA LEU A 110 19.61 1.14 -4.05
C LEU A 110 19.78 1.53 -5.53
N TRP A 111 20.92 1.19 -6.11
CA TRP A 111 21.27 1.51 -7.50
C TRP A 111 21.00 0.35 -8.46
N LYS A 112 20.73 -0.84 -7.95
CA LYS A 112 20.42 -2.00 -8.79
C LYS A 112 19.13 -1.76 -9.57
N PRO A 113 19.12 -2.08 -10.88
CA PRO A 113 17.90 -1.98 -11.68
C PRO A 113 16.89 -3.03 -11.22
N VAL A 114 15.64 -2.63 -11.14
CA VAL A 114 14.49 -3.51 -10.96
C VAL A 114 13.65 -3.42 -12.21
N ASP A 115 13.47 -4.55 -12.86
CA ASP A 115 12.65 -4.70 -14.05
C ASP A 115 11.26 -5.18 -13.67
N GLY A 116 10.24 -4.64 -14.30
CA GLY A 116 8.87 -5.03 -14.04
C GLY A 116 7.92 -4.56 -15.12
N ALA A 117 6.66 -4.87 -14.92
CA ALA A 117 5.57 -4.39 -15.77
C ALA A 117 4.45 -3.80 -14.90
N THR A 118 3.85 -2.71 -15.34
CA THR A 118 2.64 -2.18 -14.70
C THR A 118 1.44 -3.10 -14.96
N PRO A 119 0.34 -2.98 -14.18
CA PRO A 119 -0.88 -3.73 -14.44
C PRO A 119 -1.44 -3.57 -15.86
N GLU A 120 -1.12 -2.45 -16.52
CA GLU A 120 -1.49 -2.16 -17.91
C GLU A 120 -0.51 -2.75 -18.93
N GLY A 121 0.53 -3.49 -18.45
CA GLY A 121 1.53 -4.16 -19.30
C GLY A 121 2.68 -3.26 -19.76
N LYS A 122 2.82 -2.04 -19.24
CA LYS A 122 3.94 -1.15 -19.55
C LYS A 122 5.21 -1.63 -18.81
N ILE A 123 6.22 -2.02 -19.58
CA ILE A 123 7.52 -2.44 -19.04
C ILE A 123 8.29 -1.23 -18.50
N PHE A 124 8.97 -1.43 -17.38
CA PHE A 124 9.87 -0.43 -16.81
C PHE A 124 11.16 -1.08 -16.29
N SER A 125 12.20 -0.27 -16.22
CA SER A 125 13.44 -0.56 -15.49
C SER A 125 13.80 0.68 -14.68
N ARG A 126 13.95 0.55 -13.38
CA ARG A 126 14.24 1.68 -12.48
C ARG A 126 15.17 1.24 -11.35
N PRO A 127 16.05 2.12 -10.85
CA PRO A 127 16.81 1.85 -9.64
C PRO A 127 15.89 1.52 -8.45
N LEU A 128 16.25 0.50 -7.68
CA LEU A 128 15.48 0.07 -6.50
C LEU A 128 15.16 1.24 -5.56
N GLY A 129 16.12 2.09 -5.28
CA GLY A 129 15.91 3.24 -4.40
C GLY A 129 14.81 4.19 -4.86
N MET A 130 14.63 4.36 -6.17
CA MET A 130 13.54 5.18 -6.73
C MET A 130 12.18 4.53 -6.50
N LEU A 131 12.11 3.21 -6.61
CA LEU A 131 10.87 2.46 -6.35
C LEU A 131 10.53 2.45 -4.86
N LEU A 132 11.54 2.32 -3.99
CA LEU A 132 11.36 2.42 -2.54
C LEU A 132 10.86 3.79 -2.09
N LEU A 133 11.17 4.87 -2.80
CA LEU A 133 10.58 6.20 -2.56
C LEU A 133 9.18 6.34 -3.17
N HIS A 134 8.93 5.68 -4.28
CA HIS A 134 7.64 5.74 -4.97
C HIS A 134 6.49 5.25 -4.10
N VAL A 135 6.65 4.11 -3.41
CA VAL A 135 5.56 3.48 -2.66
C VAL A 135 5.04 4.34 -1.50
N PRO A 136 5.86 4.88 -0.58
CA PRO A 136 5.37 5.78 0.46
C PRO A 136 4.76 7.06 -0.09
N THR A 137 5.25 7.57 -1.23
CA THR A 137 4.70 8.76 -1.90
C THR A 137 3.33 8.46 -2.50
N HIS A 138 3.17 7.34 -3.20
CA HIS A 138 1.89 6.86 -3.70
C HIS A 138 0.87 6.68 -2.57
N ALA A 139 1.29 6.02 -1.48
CA ALA A 139 0.45 5.85 -0.31
C ALA A 139 0.07 7.18 0.36
N ALA A 140 0.96 8.20 0.34
CA ALA A 140 0.63 9.53 0.88
C ALA A 140 -0.53 10.18 0.11
N HIS A 141 -0.60 10.00 -1.21
CA HIS A 141 -1.74 10.44 -2.01
C HIS A 141 -3.03 9.77 -1.55
N HIS A 142 -3.06 8.44 -1.47
CA HIS A 142 -4.26 7.70 -1.05
C HIS A 142 -4.62 7.91 0.42
N ARG A 143 -3.65 8.12 1.30
CA ARG A 143 -3.94 8.55 2.68
C ARG A 143 -4.66 9.90 2.73
N SER A 144 -4.31 10.84 1.86
CA SER A 144 -5.00 12.13 1.76
C SER A 144 -6.45 11.96 1.30
N GLU A 145 -6.68 11.13 0.27
CA GLU A 145 -8.04 10.78 -0.16
C GLU A 145 -8.84 10.14 0.98
N LEU A 146 -8.24 9.14 1.66
CA LEU A 146 -8.89 8.45 2.78
C LEU A 146 -9.25 9.40 3.92
N CYS A 147 -8.38 10.34 4.28
CA CYS A 147 -8.69 11.36 5.27
C CYS A 147 -9.94 12.17 4.89
N THR A 148 -10.06 12.57 3.63
CA THR A 148 -11.23 13.28 3.11
C THR A 148 -12.48 12.42 3.18
N MET A 149 -12.40 11.16 2.73
CA MET A 149 -13.50 10.20 2.82
C MET A 149 -14.02 10.03 4.25
N LEU A 150 -13.11 9.95 5.23
CA LEU A 150 -13.47 9.78 6.65
C LEU A 150 -14.23 10.99 7.21
N THR A 151 -13.94 12.21 6.76
CA THR A 151 -14.73 13.38 7.15
C THR A 151 -16.15 13.30 6.59
N MET A 152 -16.31 12.84 5.35
CA MET A 152 -17.62 12.70 4.70
C MET A 152 -18.46 11.58 5.34
N VAL A 153 -17.85 10.46 5.74
CA VAL A 153 -18.55 9.36 6.42
C VAL A 153 -19.09 9.82 7.78
N LYS A 154 -18.34 10.64 8.53
CA LYS A 154 -18.76 11.18 9.84
C LYS A 154 -19.92 12.17 9.74
N VAL A 155 -19.95 13.00 8.71
CA VAL A 155 -21.00 14.03 8.52
C VAL A 155 -22.32 13.40 8.06
N GLY A 156 -22.28 12.24 7.42
CA GLY A 156 -23.46 11.54 6.91
C GLY A 156 -24.10 10.53 7.88
N SER A 157 -23.66 10.50 9.13
CA SER A 157 -24.18 9.60 10.18
C SER A 157 -25.18 10.27 11.11
#